data_f66e48c871a51dde4ebcaa1be9ab3dee
#
_entry.id   f66e48c871a51dde4ebcaa1be9ab3dee
#
_cell.length_a   1.000
_cell.length_b   1.000
_cell.length_c   1.000
_cell.angle_alpha   90.00
_cell.angle_beta   90.00
_cell.angle_gamma   90.00
#
_symmetry.space_group_name_H-M   'P 1'
#
loop_
_entity.id
_entity.type
_entity.pdbx_description
1 polymer ?
#
loop_
_entity_poly.entity_id
_entity_poly.type
_entity_poly.pdbx_seq_one_letter_code
_entity_poly.pdbx_strand_id
1 'polypeptide(L)'
;MKNSSTSLTKLTLQKFKRNSWGVFSFIFLCACVFLALFAYVLAPDDSKNANQMHLSIHSKSPGFKVKMLKIPYAEDEQNSFSEFFLGKKNTALEIPISDYIIQDDLLRITEYNDEGVDGIIKNYPISLFFKADDINKVPELYITEKNFLLGTDKYGRDLLSRMLIGIRISLAIGFVSVFISLIIGISMGAIAGFFGGKVDAVIMWVINVTWSIPTLLLVIAITLALGKGFWQVFIAVGLTMWVEVARVVRGQVMSVKQMQYVNAAKALGFNNFRIITKHILPNSMAPVIIISAANFAAAILIESGLSFLGIGAQPPMPSWGGIIKDHYSYIILGKPYLAIIPGLAIMSLVTAFMLIGNALRDALDVKN
;
A
#
# COMPACT_ATOMS: atom_id res chain seq x y z
N MET A 1 5.58 1.63 50.87
CA MET A 1 5.91 1.00 49.60
C MET A 1 4.62 0.85 48.80
N LYS A 2 4.40 1.73 47.81
CA LYS A 2 3.26 1.62 46.89
C LYS A 2 3.57 0.53 45.87
N ASN A 3 3.07 -0.71 46.09
CA ASN A 3 2.99 -1.71 45.06
C ASN A 3 1.90 -1.30 44.04
N SER A 4 2.27 -0.45 43.08
CA SER A 4 1.45 -0.27 41.90
C SER A 4 1.57 -1.55 41.09
N SER A 5 0.53 -2.35 41.06
CA SER A 5 0.38 -3.43 40.08
C SER A 5 0.44 -2.80 38.69
N THR A 6 1.65 -2.72 38.13
CA THR A 6 1.83 -2.23 36.78
C THR A 6 1.19 -3.23 35.84
N SER A 7 0.10 -2.83 35.16
CA SER A 7 -0.57 -3.65 34.15
C SER A 7 0.47 -4.17 33.15
N LEU A 8 0.38 -5.46 32.79
CA LEU A 8 1.24 -6.10 31.78
C LEU A 8 1.36 -5.26 30.51
N THR A 9 0.25 -4.64 30.07
CA THR A 9 0.22 -3.73 28.92
C THR A 9 1.12 -2.51 29.10
N LYS A 10 1.19 -1.94 30.32
CA LYS A 10 2.05 -0.79 30.62
C LYS A 10 3.54 -1.18 30.59
N LEU A 11 3.87 -2.36 31.09
CA LEU A 11 5.24 -2.89 31.03
C LEU A 11 5.66 -3.18 29.59
N THR A 12 4.80 -3.80 28.79
CA THR A 12 5.04 -4.06 27.36
C THR A 12 5.28 -2.74 26.61
N LEU A 13 4.44 -1.72 26.85
CA LEU A 13 4.61 -0.41 26.23
C LEU A 13 5.90 0.27 26.64
N GLN A 14 6.31 0.17 27.92
CA GLN A 14 7.57 0.70 28.39
C GLN A 14 8.77 0.00 27.76
N LYS A 15 8.74 -1.35 27.65
CA LYS A 15 9.79 -2.11 26.97
C LYS A 15 9.87 -1.73 25.48
N PHE A 16 8.73 -1.64 24.78
CA PHE A 16 8.67 -1.23 23.37
C PHE A 16 9.29 0.16 23.16
N LYS A 17 8.95 1.15 24.02
CA LYS A 17 9.51 2.50 23.94
C LYS A 17 11.02 2.57 24.15
N ARG A 18 11.62 1.57 24.79
CA ARG A 18 13.09 1.46 24.97
C ARG A 18 13.80 0.89 23.76
N ASN A 19 13.09 0.25 22.84
CA ASN A 19 13.64 -0.27 21.58
C ASN A 19 13.62 0.84 20.52
N SER A 20 14.76 1.48 20.30
CA SER A 20 14.89 2.62 19.38
C SER A 20 14.49 2.27 17.94
N TRP A 21 14.86 1.08 17.45
CA TRP A 21 14.49 0.64 16.11
C TRP A 21 13.00 0.38 15.98
N GLY A 22 12.37 -0.20 17.01
CA GLY A 22 10.93 -0.40 17.04
C GLY A 22 10.16 0.92 17.01
N VAL A 23 10.60 1.90 17.84
CA VAL A 23 9.99 3.23 17.88
C VAL A 23 10.17 3.97 16.55
N PHE A 24 11.37 3.97 15.99
CA PHE A 24 11.65 4.60 14.70
C PHE A 24 10.76 4.00 13.58
N SER A 25 10.70 2.66 13.51
CA SER A 25 9.87 1.97 12.55
C SER A 25 8.37 2.24 12.73
N PHE A 26 7.92 2.36 13.98
CA PHE A 26 6.53 2.72 14.26
C PHE A 26 6.19 4.14 13.78
N ILE A 27 7.07 5.11 14.05
CA ILE A 27 6.92 6.50 13.57
C ILE A 27 6.93 6.52 12.05
N PHE A 28 7.85 5.77 11.41
CA PHE A 28 7.90 5.65 9.95
C PHE A 28 6.60 5.07 9.37
N LEU A 29 6.04 4.01 9.97
CA LEU A 29 4.75 3.47 9.52
C LEU A 29 3.59 4.45 9.73
N CYS A 30 3.57 5.19 10.84
CA CYS A 30 2.59 6.26 11.05
C CYS A 30 2.70 7.33 9.95
N ALA A 31 3.91 7.73 9.57
CA ALA A 31 4.14 8.65 8.47
C ALA A 31 3.66 8.04 7.13
N CYS A 32 3.93 6.77 6.86
CA CYS A 32 3.43 6.07 5.68
C CYS A 32 1.89 6.02 5.63
N VAL A 33 1.24 5.75 6.75
CA VAL A 33 -0.24 5.77 6.86
C VAL A 33 -0.77 7.19 6.62
N PHE A 34 -0.12 8.21 7.18
CA PHE A 34 -0.47 9.61 6.93
C PHE A 34 -0.35 9.94 5.44
N LEU A 35 0.77 9.62 4.80
CA LEU A 35 0.97 9.80 3.36
C LEU A 35 -0.08 9.04 2.53
N ALA A 36 -0.45 7.83 2.94
CA ALA A 36 -1.49 7.05 2.28
C ALA A 36 -2.88 7.69 2.39
N LEU A 37 -3.24 8.23 3.57
CA LEU A 37 -4.53 8.88 3.77
C LEU A 37 -4.64 10.19 2.97
N PHE A 38 -3.58 10.98 2.94
CA PHE A 38 -3.54 12.28 2.27
C PHE A 38 -2.91 12.22 0.87
N ALA A 39 -2.79 11.03 0.27
CA ALA A 39 -2.06 10.83 -0.97
C ALA A 39 -2.52 11.75 -2.10
N TYR A 40 -3.83 11.90 -2.33
CA TYR A 40 -4.38 12.77 -3.37
C TYR A 40 -4.30 14.27 -3.06
N VAL A 41 -4.14 14.64 -1.80
CA VAL A 41 -3.92 16.04 -1.40
C VAL A 41 -2.47 16.45 -1.59
N LEU A 42 -1.55 15.50 -1.35
CA LEU A 42 -0.10 15.73 -1.43
C LEU A 42 0.46 15.48 -2.84
N ALA A 43 -0.27 14.75 -3.68
CA ALA A 43 0.17 14.42 -5.03
C ALA A 43 0.08 15.64 -5.96
N PRO A 44 1.17 16.01 -6.66
CA PRO A 44 1.12 17.06 -7.69
C PRO A 44 0.16 16.73 -8.86
N ASP A 45 -0.05 15.46 -9.16
CA ASP A 45 -1.12 14.96 -10.02
C ASP A 45 -2.19 14.31 -9.13
N ASP A 46 -3.24 15.05 -8.81
CA ASP A 46 -4.37 14.63 -7.98
C ASP A 46 -5.48 13.91 -8.78
N SER A 47 -5.22 13.64 -10.05
CA SER A 47 -6.13 12.86 -10.90
C SER A 47 -6.26 11.42 -10.43
N LYS A 48 -7.36 10.78 -10.78
CA LYS A 48 -7.59 9.38 -10.44
C LYS A 48 -6.43 8.51 -10.91
N ASN A 49 -5.75 7.85 -9.96
CA ASN A 49 -4.56 7.01 -10.16
C ASN A 49 -3.30 7.76 -10.62
N ALA A 50 -3.22 9.09 -10.52
CA ALA A 50 -2.15 9.91 -11.09
C ALA A 50 -1.78 9.46 -12.51
N ASN A 51 -2.76 9.52 -13.40
CA ASN A 51 -2.64 8.95 -14.73
C ASN A 51 -2.67 10.00 -15.86
N GLN A 52 -2.28 11.24 -15.57
CA GLN A 52 -2.07 12.25 -16.62
C GLN A 52 -0.78 11.90 -17.40
N MET A 53 -0.95 11.56 -18.67
CA MET A 53 0.14 11.09 -19.54
C MET A 53 0.61 12.22 -20.45
N HIS A 54 1.93 12.45 -20.50
CA HIS A 54 2.56 13.45 -21.33
C HIS A 54 3.77 12.86 -22.06
N LEU A 55 3.54 12.20 -23.20
CA LEU A 55 4.57 11.42 -23.89
C LEU A 55 5.78 12.25 -24.30
N SER A 56 5.64 13.53 -24.55
CA SER A 56 6.74 14.45 -24.90
C SER A 56 7.76 14.66 -23.78
N ILE A 57 7.36 14.41 -22.52
CA ILE A 57 8.24 14.50 -21.36
C ILE A 57 8.46 13.15 -20.68
N HIS A 58 8.49 12.07 -21.46
CA HIS A 58 8.70 10.72 -20.92
C HIS A 58 10.07 10.56 -20.27
N SER A 59 10.12 9.86 -19.14
CA SER A 59 11.38 9.43 -18.48
C SER A 59 12.37 10.57 -18.17
N LYS A 60 11.87 11.75 -17.77
CA LYS A 60 12.68 12.88 -17.34
C LYS A 60 13.24 12.68 -15.95
N SER A 61 14.45 13.18 -15.73
CA SER A 61 15.17 13.07 -14.46
C SER A 61 14.47 13.77 -13.30
N PRO A 62 14.73 13.35 -12.04
CA PRO A 62 14.27 14.06 -10.87
C PRO A 62 14.62 15.55 -10.90
N GLY A 63 13.66 16.41 -10.51
CA GLY A 63 13.79 17.87 -10.53
C GLY A 63 13.52 18.52 -11.89
N PHE A 64 13.05 17.76 -12.89
CA PHE A 64 12.67 18.30 -14.20
C PHE A 64 11.53 19.32 -14.08
N LYS A 65 11.68 20.44 -14.78
CA LYS A 65 10.69 21.53 -14.84
C LYS A 65 10.26 21.80 -16.26
N VAL A 66 8.97 22.05 -16.45
CA VAL A 66 8.41 22.41 -17.75
C VAL A 66 7.17 23.28 -17.58
N LYS A 67 6.95 24.18 -18.53
CA LYS A 67 5.69 24.94 -18.61
C LYS A 67 4.58 24.03 -19.12
N MET A 68 3.43 24.06 -18.44
CA MET A 68 2.24 23.29 -18.78
C MET A 68 1.12 24.25 -19.15
N LEU A 69 0.59 24.12 -20.36
CA LEU A 69 -0.65 24.78 -20.75
C LEU A 69 -1.84 23.92 -20.34
N LYS A 70 -2.79 24.48 -19.58
CA LYS A 70 -4.03 23.82 -19.18
C LYS A 70 -5.19 24.34 -20.04
N ILE A 71 -5.76 23.46 -20.88
CA ILE A 71 -6.93 23.79 -21.70
C ILE A 71 -8.14 23.16 -21.01
N PRO A 72 -9.02 23.95 -20.39
CA PRO A 72 -10.20 23.42 -19.71
C PRO A 72 -11.22 22.91 -20.74
N TYR A 73 -11.79 21.73 -20.53
CA TYR A 73 -12.90 21.20 -21.32
C TYR A 73 -14.16 20.97 -20.49
N ALA A 74 -14.10 21.19 -19.19
CA ALA A 74 -15.24 21.23 -18.28
C ALA A 74 -14.96 22.24 -17.17
N GLU A 75 -16.02 22.84 -16.62
CA GLU A 75 -15.90 23.63 -15.41
C GLU A 75 -15.49 22.72 -14.23
N ASP A 76 -14.60 23.22 -13.36
CA ASP A 76 -14.24 22.53 -12.13
C ASP A 76 -15.50 22.37 -11.26
N GLU A 77 -16.04 21.16 -11.21
CA GLU A 77 -17.07 20.82 -10.24
C GLU A 77 -16.48 20.97 -8.83
N GLN A 78 -17.26 21.50 -7.90
CA GLN A 78 -16.84 21.68 -6.51
C GLN A 78 -16.31 20.37 -5.93
N ASN A 79 -15.19 20.46 -5.19
CA ASN A 79 -14.55 19.34 -4.52
C ASN A 79 -15.57 18.51 -3.73
N SER A 80 -15.85 17.30 -4.17
CA SER A 80 -16.66 16.34 -3.44
C SER A 80 -15.78 15.62 -2.43
N PHE A 81 -16.33 15.26 -1.26
CA PHE A 81 -15.64 14.43 -0.26
C PHE A 81 -15.08 13.11 -0.85
N SER A 82 -15.71 12.60 -1.91
CA SER A 82 -15.21 11.43 -2.64
C SER A 82 -13.88 11.68 -3.36
N GLU A 83 -13.59 12.90 -3.79
CA GLU A 83 -12.35 13.24 -4.50
C GLU A 83 -11.13 13.15 -3.59
N PHE A 84 -11.30 13.44 -2.31
CA PHE A 84 -10.26 13.24 -1.30
C PHE A 84 -9.74 11.79 -1.27
N PHE A 85 -10.61 10.81 -1.51
CA PHE A 85 -10.23 9.40 -1.47
C PHE A 85 -9.98 8.77 -2.83
N LEU A 86 -10.64 9.25 -3.88
CA LEU A 86 -10.62 8.61 -5.20
C LEU A 86 -9.86 9.40 -6.26
N GLY A 87 -9.43 10.63 -5.92
CA GLY A 87 -8.80 11.57 -6.85
C GLY A 87 -9.83 12.31 -7.70
N LYS A 88 -9.40 13.43 -8.27
CA LYS A 88 -10.25 14.28 -9.09
C LYS A 88 -10.47 13.72 -10.49
N LYS A 89 -11.58 14.07 -11.08
CA LYS A 89 -11.79 13.85 -12.52
C LYS A 89 -10.90 14.82 -13.29
N ASN A 90 -10.41 14.40 -14.43
CA ASN A 90 -9.62 15.26 -15.30
C ASN A 90 -10.55 16.26 -16.03
N THR A 91 -10.45 17.54 -15.72
CA THR A 91 -11.28 18.61 -16.27
C THR A 91 -10.55 19.48 -17.29
N ALA A 92 -9.27 19.24 -17.52
CA ALA A 92 -8.44 19.98 -18.44
C ALA A 92 -7.44 19.08 -19.17
N LEU A 93 -7.14 19.44 -20.42
CA LEU A 93 -6.01 18.87 -21.15
C LEU A 93 -4.75 19.64 -20.75
N GLU A 94 -3.77 18.96 -20.18
CA GLU A 94 -2.45 19.53 -19.87
C GLU A 94 -1.47 19.21 -21.01
N ILE A 95 -0.82 20.24 -21.55
CA ILE A 95 0.15 20.12 -22.66
C ILE A 95 1.48 20.70 -22.19
N PRO A 96 2.58 19.92 -22.17
CA PRO A 96 3.92 20.46 -21.95
C PRO A 96 4.34 21.34 -23.12
N ILE A 97 4.80 22.57 -22.82
CA ILE A 97 5.20 23.55 -23.84
C ILE A 97 6.63 24.04 -23.60
N SER A 98 7.35 24.29 -24.66
CA SER A 98 8.66 24.98 -24.62
C SER A 98 8.52 26.49 -24.65
N ASP A 99 7.64 27.00 -25.53
CA ASP A 99 7.40 28.43 -25.70
C ASP A 99 5.96 28.73 -26.17
N TYR A 100 5.54 29.98 -26.08
CA TYR A 100 4.25 30.44 -26.56
C TYR A 100 4.33 31.87 -27.10
N ILE A 101 3.50 32.19 -28.08
CA ILE A 101 3.35 33.51 -28.67
C ILE A 101 1.85 33.82 -28.82
N ILE A 102 1.48 35.06 -28.51
CA ILE A 102 0.11 35.53 -28.70
C ILE A 102 0.09 36.32 -30.04
N GLN A 103 -0.77 35.89 -30.95
CA GLN A 103 -0.94 36.53 -32.25
C GLN A 103 -2.39 36.42 -32.75
N ASP A 104 -3.02 37.53 -33.15
CA ASP A 104 -4.35 37.55 -33.78
C ASP A 104 -5.44 36.78 -33.02
N ASP A 105 -5.61 37.05 -31.71
CA ASP A 105 -6.53 36.35 -30.79
C ASP A 105 -6.30 34.80 -30.69
N LEU A 106 -5.14 34.34 -31.10
CA LEU A 106 -4.70 32.96 -30.98
C LEU A 106 -3.52 32.84 -30.04
N LEU A 107 -3.58 31.84 -29.16
CA LEU A 107 -2.43 31.40 -28.43
C LEU A 107 -1.70 30.32 -29.26
N ARG A 108 -0.58 30.72 -29.87
CA ARG A 108 0.32 29.81 -30.57
C ARG A 108 1.29 29.22 -29.56
N ILE A 109 1.31 27.92 -29.41
CA ILE A 109 2.27 27.22 -28.55
C ILE A 109 3.23 26.37 -29.39
N THR A 110 4.43 26.18 -28.85
CA THR A 110 5.37 25.14 -29.31
C THR A 110 5.35 24.04 -28.27
N GLU A 111 4.88 22.87 -28.65
CA GLU A 111 4.90 21.72 -27.72
C GLU A 111 6.34 21.39 -27.32
N TYR A 112 6.52 20.98 -26.07
CA TYR A 112 7.84 20.54 -25.59
C TYR A 112 8.27 19.28 -26.37
N ASN A 113 9.47 19.33 -26.91
CA ASN A 113 10.11 18.17 -27.54
C ASN A 113 11.53 18.03 -27.02
N ASP A 114 12.05 16.79 -26.98
CA ASP A 114 13.44 16.50 -26.62
C ASP A 114 14.37 16.80 -27.79
N GLU A 115 15.59 17.27 -27.46
CA GLU A 115 16.79 17.17 -28.31
C GLU A 115 16.76 17.99 -29.62
N GLY A 116 16.44 19.27 -29.55
CA GLY A 116 16.69 20.18 -30.68
C GLY A 116 15.85 19.93 -31.93
N VAL A 117 14.82 19.10 -31.81
CA VAL A 117 13.78 18.98 -32.82
C VAL A 117 12.73 20.05 -32.54
N ASP A 118 12.39 20.85 -33.54
CA ASP A 118 11.34 21.86 -33.43
C ASP A 118 10.05 21.20 -32.92
N GLY A 119 9.51 21.74 -31.83
CA GLY A 119 8.24 21.25 -31.29
C GLY A 119 7.09 21.52 -32.25
N ILE A 120 6.04 20.71 -32.17
CA ILE A 120 4.84 20.90 -32.97
C ILE A 120 4.18 22.23 -32.58
N ILE A 121 3.95 23.10 -33.58
CA ILE A 121 3.26 24.36 -33.35
C ILE A 121 1.76 24.12 -33.42
N LYS A 122 1.04 24.52 -32.37
CA LYS A 122 -0.43 24.45 -32.31
C LYS A 122 -1.01 25.82 -31.96
N ASN A 123 -2.16 26.14 -32.56
CA ASN A 123 -2.87 27.40 -32.32
C ASN A 123 -4.18 27.09 -31.57
N TYR A 124 -4.43 27.84 -30.50
CA TYR A 124 -5.62 27.73 -29.66
C TYR A 124 -6.35 29.07 -29.60
N PRO A 125 -7.64 29.15 -29.98
CA PRO A 125 -8.42 30.38 -29.89
C PRO A 125 -8.77 30.68 -28.42
N ILE A 126 -8.94 32.00 -28.12
CA ILE A 126 -9.32 32.45 -26.77
C ILE A 126 -10.61 31.81 -26.26
N SER A 127 -11.54 31.45 -27.14
CA SER A 127 -12.83 30.85 -26.80
C SER A 127 -12.72 29.52 -26.02
N LEU A 128 -11.55 28.89 -26.01
CA LEU A 128 -11.29 27.68 -25.23
C LEU A 128 -10.96 27.98 -23.75
N PHE A 129 -10.74 29.24 -23.37
CA PHE A 129 -10.28 29.63 -22.04
C PHE A 129 -11.36 30.43 -21.30
N PHE A 130 -12.29 29.76 -20.64
CA PHE A 130 -13.53 30.25 -20.05
C PHE A 130 -13.37 31.44 -19.05
N LYS A 131 -12.20 31.59 -18.42
CA LYS A 131 -11.94 32.61 -17.39
C LYS A 131 -11.10 33.78 -17.93
N ALA A 132 -10.74 33.75 -19.19
CA ALA A 132 -9.94 34.83 -19.81
C ALA A 132 -10.82 35.69 -20.67
N ASP A 133 -11.07 36.95 -20.22
CA ASP A 133 -11.76 37.97 -21.01
C ASP A 133 -10.87 38.55 -22.11
N ASP A 134 -9.55 38.39 -21.99
CA ASP A 134 -8.52 38.86 -22.89
C ASP A 134 -7.46 37.78 -23.09
N ILE A 135 -7.04 37.59 -24.36
CA ILE A 135 -6.00 36.60 -24.73
C ILE A 135 -4.68 36.84 -23.98
N ASN A 136 -4.35 38.06 -23.65
CA ASN A 136 -3.13 38.41 -22.92
C ASN A 136 -3.11 37.90 -21.48
N LYS A 137 -4.27 37.59 -20.90
CA LYS A 137 -4.40 37.02 -19.57
C LYS A 137 -4.30 35.48 -19.58
N VAL A 138 -4.43 34.85 -20.75
CA VAL A 138 -4.39 33.38 -20.87
C VAL A 138 -3.08 32.76 -20.33
N PRO A 139 -1.89 33.31 -20.66
CA PRO A 139 -0.65 32.72 -20.12
C PRO A 139 -0.59 32.76 -18.59
N GLU A 140 -1.04 33.84 -17.97
CA GLU A 140 -1.02 34.01 -16.52
C GLU A 140 -1.98 33.04 -15.81
N LEU A 141 -3.14 32.78 -16.41
CA LEU A 141 -4.20 31.95 -15.83
C LEU A 141 -4.04 30.47 -16.15
N TYR A 142 -3.49 30.12 -17.31
CA TYR A 142 -3.53 28.76 -17.84
C TYR A 142 -2.15 28.14 -18.14
N ILE A 143 -1.05 28.92 -18.03
CA ILE A 143 0.30 28.40 -18.17
C ILE A 143 0.96 28.41 -16.79
N THR A 144 1.31 27.22 -16.28
CA THR A 144 1.97 27.06 -14.99
C THR A 144 3.27 26.27 -15.16
N GLU A 145 4.32 26.63 -14.42
CA GLU A 145 5.52 25.80 -14.35
C GLU A 145 5.29 24.62 -13.40
N LYS A 146 5.42 23.42 -13.93
CA LYS A 146 5.29 22.18 -13.14
C LYS A 146 6.68 21.58 -12.87
N ASN A 147 6.95 21.29 -11.60
CA ASN A 147 8.20 20.68 -11.16
C ASN A 147 7.96 19.20 -10.81
N PHE A 148 8.62 18.30 -11.52
CA PHE A 148 8.56 16.86 -11.31
C PHE A 148 9.68 16.43 -10.36
N LEU A 149 9.42 16.46 -9.06
CA LEU A 149 10.43 16.22 -8.01
C LEU A 149 11.15 14.88 -8.15
N LEU A 150 10.43 13.80 -8.46
CA LEU A 150 11.01 12.48 -8.74
C LEU A 150 11.13 12.19 -10.25
N GLY A 151 10.93 13.21 -11.10
CA GLY A 151 10.91 13.04 -12.53
C GLY A 151 9.61 12.44 -13.06
N THR A 152 9.63 12.00 -14.31
CA THR A 152 8.48 11.41 -14.99
C THR A 152 8.74 9.96 -15.36
N ASP A 153 7.66 9.17 -15.44
CA ASP A 153 7.72 7.78 -15.85
C ASP A 153 7.81 7.63 -17.39
N LYS A 154 7.80 6.38 -17.90
CA LYS A 154 7.86 6.08 -19.34
C LYS A 154 6.69 6.66 -20.16
N TYR A 155 5.62 7.07 -19.50
CA TYR A 155 4.46 7.71 -20.13
C TYR A 155 4.39 9.21 -19.85
N GLY A 156 5.43 9.80 -19.23
CA GLY A 156 5.44 11.20 -18.85
C GLY A 156 4.53 11.54 -17.66
N ARG A 157 4.12 10.56 -16.87
CA ARG A 157 3.32 10.77 -15.66
C ARG A 157 4.23 11.14 -14.48
N ASP A 158 3.70 11.93 -13.54
CA ASP A 158 4.46 12.30 -12.34
C ASP A 158 4.76 11.09 -11.44
N LEU A 159 6.06 10.77 -11.29
CA LEU A 159 6.49 9.62 -10.51
C LEU A 159 6.19 9.78 -9.02
N LEU A 160 6.32 10.99 -8.46
CA LEU A 160 6.02 11.25 -7.05
C LEU A 160 4.55 10.96 -6.73
N SER A 161 3.62 11.46 -7.54
CA SER A 161 2.20 11.20 -7.37
C SER A 161 1.87 9.72 -7.44
N ARG A 162 2.47 8.99 -8.37
CA ARG A 162 2.31 7.54 -8.49
C ARG A 162 2.89 6.78 -7.30
N MET A 163 3.99 7.25 -6.73
CA MET A 163 4.56 6.69 -5.50
C MET A 163 3.65 6.92 -4.29
N LEU A 164 3.08 8.13 -4.15
CA LEU A 164 2.15 8.48 -3.07
C LEU A 164 0.84 7.69 -3.14
N ILE A 165 0.29 7.49 -4.34
CA ILE A 165 -0.92 6.67 -4.49
C ILE A 165 -0.58 5.18 -4.33
N GLY A 166 0.60 4.75 -4.78
CA GLY A 166 1.07 3.37 -4.64
C GLY A 166 1.20 2.90 -3.20
N ILE A 167 1.57 3.77 -2.25
CA ILE A 167 1.66 3.41 -0.82
C ILE A 167 0.29 3.00 -0.26
N ARG A 168 -0.81 3.63 -0.70
CA ARG A 168 -2.17 3.27 -0.29
C ARG A 168 -2.48 1.82 -0.65
N ILE A 169 -2.08 1.43 -1.86
CA ILE A 169 -2.32 0.08 -2.39
C ILE A 169 -1.52 -0.93 -1.60
N SER A 170 -0.22 -0.68 -1.39
CA SER A 170 0.66 -1.58 -0.64
C SER A 170 0.21 -1.75 0.82
N LEU A 171 -0.20 -0.67 1.49
CA LEU A 171 -0.73 -0.76 2.86
C LEU A 171 -2.10 -1.43 2.90
N ALA A 172 -3.00 -1.14 1.96
CA ALA A 172 -4.32 -1.76 1.91
C ALA A 172 -4.24 -3.27 1.71
N ILE A 173 -3.34 -3.74 0.83
CA ILE A 173 -3.10 -5.17 0.62
C ILE A 173 -2.62 -5.82 1.93
N GLY A 174 -1.59 -5.26 2.55
CA GLY A 174 -1.09 -5.76 3.82
C GLY A 174 -2.21 -5.88 4.85
N PHE A 175 -2.99 -4.81 5.03
CA PHE A 175 -4.05 -4.77 6.03
C PHE A 175 -5.17 -5.78 5.74
N VAL A 176 -5.75 -5.78 4.55
CA VAL A 176 -6.88 -6.65 4.18
C VAL A 176 -6.47 -8.13 4.19
N SER A 177 -5.30 -8.45 3.61
CA SER A 177 -4.82 -9.84 3.57
C SER A 177 -4.52 -10.38 4.96
N VAL A 178 -3.86 -9.60 5.81
CA VAL A 178 -3.58 -10.01 7.20
C VAL A 178 -4.87 -10.14 7.98
N PHE A 179 -5.84 -9.24 7.80
CA PHE A 179 -7.14 -9.33 8.46
C PHE A 179 -7.88 -10.63 8.09
N ILE A 180 -7.92 -10.99 6.80
CA ILE A 180 -8.51 -12.25 6.33
C ILE A 180 -7.77 -13.45 6.96
N SER A 181 -6.43 -13.44 6.92
CA SER A 181 -5.61 -14.51 7.47
C SER A 181 -5.81 -14.69 8.97
N LEU A 182 -5.98 -13.59 9.71
CA LEU A 182 -6.23 -13.61 11.15
C LEU A 182 -7.61 -14.22 11.48
N ILE A 183 -8.66 -13.81 10.77
CA ILE A 183 -10.00 -14.36 11.01
C ILE A 183 -9.99 -15.88 10.82
N ILE A 184 -9.48 -16.36 9.70
CA ILE A 184 -9.45 -17.79 9.39
C ILE A 184 -8.49 -18.51 10.32
N GLY A 185 -7.26 -18.01 10.48
CA GLY A 185 -6.21 -18.65 11.24
C GLY A 185 -6.51 -18.72 12.73
N ILE A 186 -7.04 -17.66 13.34
CA ILE A 186 -7.45 -17.68 14.75
C ILE A 186 -8.60 -18.66 14.96
N SER A 187 -9.60 -18.67 14.09
CA SER A 187 -10.75 -19.55 14.21
C SER A 187 -10.34 -21.02 14.09
N MET A 188 -9.62 -21.37 13.02
CA MET A 188 -9.19 -22.76 12.77
C MET A 188 -8.17 -23.24 13.81
N GLY A 189 -7.21 -22.39 14.18
CA GLY A 189 -6.22 -22.71 15.21
C GLY A 189 -6.83 -22.90 16.59
N ALA A 190 -7.80 -22.05 16.96
CA ALA A 190 -8.52 -22.17 18.23
C ALA A 190 -9.35 -23.45 18.30
N ILE A 191 -10.09 -23.78 17.25
CA ILE A 191 -10.90 -25.00 17.16
C ILE A 191 -9.96 -26.23 17.25
N ALA A 192 -8.92 -26.29 16.46
CA ALA A 192 -7.96 -27.41 16.47
C ALA A 192 -7.33 -27.60 17.86
N GLY A 193 -6.79 -26.53 18.46
CA GLY A 193 -6.12 -26.57 19.76
C GLY A 193 -7.06 -26.90 20.92
N PHE A 194 -8.30 -26.40 20.88
CA PHE A 194 -9.26 -26.59 21.96
C PHE A 194 -9.90 -27.99 21.95
N PHE A 195 -10.43 -28.43 20.81
CA PHE A 195 -11.13 -29.73 20.73
C PHE A 195 -10.17 -30.91 20.65
N GLY A 196 -9.07 -30.78 19.93
CA GLY A 196 -8.09 -31.87 19.80
C GLY A 196 -8.62 -33.07 18.99
N GLY A 197 -7.98 -34.22 19.15
CA GLY A 197 -8.42 -35.48 18.56
C GLY A 197 -8.65 -35.44 17.04
N LYS A 198 -9.78 -35.97 16.57
CA LYS A 198 -10.12 -36.01 15.14
C LYS A 198 -10.29 -34.65 14.51
N VAL A 199 -10.81 -33.64 15.26
CA VAL A 199 -10.99 -32.26 14.77
C VAL A 199 -9.61 -31.64 14.48
N ASP A 200 -8.69 -31.79 15.42
CA ASP A 200 -7.32 -31.33 15.24
C ASP A 200 -6.63 -32.03 14.05
N ALA A 201 -6.79 -33.33 13.94
CA ALA A 201 -6.19 -34.14 12.85
C ALA A 201 -6.66 -33.66 11.47
N VAL A 202 -7.98 -33.37 11.29
CA VAL A 202 -8.54 -32.87 10.02
C VAL A 202 -8.01 -31.48 9.71
N ILE A 203 -8.04 -30.57 10.68
CA ILE A 203 -7.57 -29.18 10.46
C ILE A 203 -6.06 -29.18 10.14
N MET A 204 -5.26 -29.97 10.86
CA MET A 204 -3.83 -30.12 10.60
C MET A 204 -3.54 -30.76 9.24
N TRP A 205 -4.39 -31.67 8.78
CA TRP A 205 -4.27 -32.22 7.43
C TRP A 205 -4.49 -31.09 6.37
N VAL A 206 -5.55 -30.30 6.49
CA VAL A 206 -5.79 -29.15 5.58
C VAL A 206 -4.60 -28.17 5.61
N ILE A 207 -4.11 -27.83 6.80
CA ILE A 207 -2.94 -26.98 6.97
C ILE A 207 -1.72 -27.56 6.25
N ASN A 208 -1.44 -28.86 6.41
CA ASN A 208 -0.28 -29.51 5.80
C ASN A 208 -0.40 -29.59 4.27
N VAL A 209 -1.59 -29.90 3.74
CA VAL A 209 -1.86 -29.86 2.29
C VAL A 209 -1.62 -28.47 1.73
N THR A 210 -2.18 -27.44 2.36
CA THR A 210 -2.00 -26.06 1.92
C THR A 210 -0.52 -25.65 1.96
N TRP A 211 0.20 -26.03 2.99
CA TRP A 211 1.61 -25.67 3.19
C TRP A 211 2.59 -26.44 2.30
N SER A 212 2.18 -27.59 1.75
CA SER A 212 2.99 -28.33 0.78
C SER A 212 3.09 -27.64 -0.58
N ILE A 213 2.17 -26.68 -0.85
CA ILE A 213 2.18 -25.89 -2.09
C ILE A 213 3.01 -24.63 -1.86
N PRO A 214 3.99 -24.28 -2.72
CA PRO A 214 4.72 -23.01 -2.60
C PRO A 214 3.75 -21.82 -2.58
N THR A 215 3.84 -20.99 -1.55
CA THR A 215 2.88 -19.90 -1.28
C THR A 215 2.64 -19.01 -2.50
N LEU A 216 3.69 -18.60 -3.21
CA LEU A 216 3.56 -17.76 -4.39
C LEU A 216 2.75 -18.42 -5.50
N LEU A 217 2.97 -19.72 -5.74
CA LEU A 217 2.22 -20.49 -6.74
C LEU A 217 0.75 -20.61 -6.36
N LEU A 218 0.46 -20.86 -5.07
CA LEU A 218 -0.90 -20.94 -4.58
C LEU A 218 -1.63 -19.61 -4.72
N VAL A 219 -0.98 -18.49 -4.38
CA VAL A 219 -1.55 -17.14 -4.57
C VAL A 219 -1.83 -16.86 -6.05
N ILE A 220 -0.90 -17.21 -6.95
CA ILE A 220 -1.09 -17.07 -8.41
C ILE A 220 -2.31 -17.90 -8.86
N ALA A 221 -2.40 -19.15 -8.46
CA ALA A 221 -3.50 -20.04 -8.83
C ALA A 221 -4.85 -19.48 -8.37
N ILE A 222 -4.96 -19.05 -7.11
CA ILE A 222 -6.20 -18.44 -6.58
C ILE A 222 -6.52 -17.13 -7.30
N THR A 223 -5.53 -16.26 -7.53
CA THR A 223 -5.75 -14.97 -8.23
C THR A 223 -6.24 -15.20 -9.64
N LEU A 224 -5.67 -16.15 -10.38
CA LEU A 224 -6.10 -16.47 -11.74
C LEU A 224 -7.49 -17.11 -11.77
N ALA A 225 -7.83 -17.94 -10.79
CA ALA A 225 -9.16 -18.54 -10.66
C ALA A 225 -10.25 -17.49 -10.33
N LEU A 226 -9.92 -16.46 -9.54
CA LEU A 226 -10.83 -15.36 -9.20
C LEU A 226 -10.90 -14.28 -10.29
N GLY A 227 -10.00 -14.32 -11.27
CA GLY A 227 -9.80 -13.27 -12.26
C GLY A 227 -8.75 -12.24 -11.83
N LYS A 228 -8.14 -11.54 -12.81
CA LYS A 228 -7.13 -10.50 -12.54
C LYS A 228 -7.79 -9.25 -11.98
N GLY A 229 -7.31 -8.76 -10.84
CA GLY A 229 -7.81 -7.54 -10.25
C GLY A 229 -7.27 -7.27 -8.86
N PHE A 230 -7.55 -6.07 -8.39
CA PHE A 230 -7.06 -5.55 -7.11
C PHE A 230 -7.58 -6.38 -5.90
N TRP A 231 -8.90 -6.59 -5.82
CA TRP A 231 -9.53 -7.34 -4.73
C TRP A 231 -9.15 -8.82 -4.71
N GLN A 232 -8.99 -9.40 -5.89
CA GLN A 232 -8.64 -10.81 -6.05
C GLN A 232 -7.28 -11.13 -5.43
N VAL A 233 -6.31 -10.22 -5.60
CA VAL A 233 -4.99 -10.35 -4.97
C VAL A 233 -5.09 -10.33 -3.45
N PHE A 234 -5.89 -9.43 -2.87
CA PHE A 234 -6.06 -9.34 -1.41
C PHE A 234 -6.64 -10.62 -0.82
N ILE A 235 -7.69 -11.13 -1.47
CA ILE A 235 -8.33 -12.38 -1.07
C ILE A 235 -7.36 -13.55 -1.20
N ALA A 236 -6.67 -13.66 -2.34
CA ALA A 236 -5.73 -14.75 -2.60
C ALA A 236 -4.59 -14.78 -1.57
N VAL A 237 -3.97 -13.63 -1.29
CA VAL A 237 -2.90 -13.52 -0.27
C VAL A 237 -3.44 -13.87 1.12
N GLY A 238 -4.59 -13.32 1.50
CA GLY A 238 -5.21 -13.61 2.81
C GLY A 238 -5.57 -15.08 2.99
N LEU A 239 -6.09 -15.73 1.93
CA LEU A 239 -6.44 -17.15 1.90
C LEU A 239 -5.22 -18.10 1.91
N THR A 240 -4.01 -17.60 1.73
CA THR A 240 -2.81 -18.44 1.83
C THR A 240 -2.06 -18.26 3.15
N MET A 241 -2.13 -17.07 3.76
CA MET A 241 -1.36 -16.73 4.96
C MET A 241 -2.00 -17.21 6.27
N TRP A 242 -3.26 -17.69 6.27
CA TRP A 242 -3.96 -18.16 7.47
C TRP A 242 -3.30 -19.39 8.12
N VAL A 243 -2.58 -20.18 7.34
CA VAL A 243 -1.96 -21.45 7.78
C VAL A 243 -0.95 -21.22 8.88
N GLU A 244 -0.09 -20.23 8.76
CA GLU A 244 0.91 -19.88 9.78
C GLU A 244 0.24 -19.37 11.06
N VAL A 245 -0.77 -18.50 10.91
CA VAL A 245 -1.55 -18.00 12.04
C VAL A 245 -2.23 -19.14 12.76
N ALA A 246 -2.87 -20.07 12.04
CA ALA A 246 -3.57 -21.21 12.62
C ALA A 246 -2.63 -22.12 13.43
N ARG A 247 -1.41 -22.36 12.96
CA ARG A 247 -0.41 -23.15 13.70
C ARG A 247 0.01 -22.47 15.00
N VAL A 248 0.29 -21.18 14.94
CA VAL A 248 0.68 -20.40 16.13
C VAL A 248 -0.46 -20.39 17.15
N VAL A 249 -1.68 -20.08 16.71
CA VAL A 249 -2.87 -20.06 17.59
C VAL A 249 -3.13 -21.43 18.18
N ARG A 250 -3.08 -22.51 17.38
CA ARG A 250 -3.26 -23.88 17.86
C ARG A 250 -2.28 -24.21 18.99
N GLY A 251 -0.98 -23.94 18.78
CA GLY A 251 0.05 -24.20 19.80
C GLY A 251 -0.21 -23.44 21.11
N GLN A 252 -0.58 -22.15 20.99
CA GLN A 252 -0.90 -21.32 22.16
C GLN A 252 -2.17 -21.82 22.87
N VAL A 253 -3.21 -22.15 22.13
CA VAL A 253 -4.47 -22.65 22.71
C VAL A 253 -4.24 -23.98 23.43
N MET A 254 -3.44 -24.88 22.89
CA MET A 254 -3.09 -26.16 23.55
C MET A 254 -2.37 -25.90 24.87
N SER A 255 -1.43 -24.97 24.92
CA SER A 255 -0.71 -24.60 26.14
C SER A 255 -1.62 -23.94 27.18
N VAL A 256 -2.38 -22.93 26.78
CA VAL A 256 -3.27 -22.16 27.66
C VAL A 256 -4.44 -23.01 28.19
N LYS A 257 -4.94 -23.95 27.40
CA LYS A 257 -6.02 -24.89 27.79
C LYS A 257 -5.69 -25.68 29.03
N GLN A 258 -4.40 -25.92 29.31
CA GLN A 258 -3.92 -26.72 30.50
C GLN A 258 -3.84 -25.89 31.76
N MET A 259 -4.01 -24.59 31.71
CA MET A 259 -3.90 -23.67 32.85
C MET A 259 -5.05 -23.88 33.86
N GLN A 260 -4.75 -23.71 35.15
CA GLN A 260 -5.70 -23.97 36.25
C GLN A 260 -6.98 -23.12 36.14
N TYR A 261 -6.90 -21.86 35.73
CA TYR A 261 -8.08 -21.00 35.59
C TYR A 261 -9.02 -21.45 34.46
N VAL A 262 -8.51 -22.15 33.43
CA VAL A 262 -9.34 -22.75 32.37
C VAL A 262 -10.08 -23.95 32.91
N ASN A 263 -9.41 -24.80 33.73
CA ASN A 263 -10.06 -25.93 34.40
C ASN A 263 -11.12 -25.48 35.40
N ALA A 264 -10.89 -24.41 36.14
CA ALA A 264 -11.86 -23.78 37.01
C ALA A 264 -13.11 -23.29 36.24
N ALA A 265 -12.90 -22.64 35.08
CA ALA A 265 -14.00 -22.21 34.23
C ALA A 265 -14.85 -23.38 33.71
N LYS A 266 -14.23 -24.53 33.39
CA LYS A 266 -14.94 -25.75 33.03
C LYS A 266 -15.75 -26.32 34.21
N ALA A 267 -15.17 -26.38 35.41
CA ALA A 267 -15.82 -26.83 36.63
C ALA A 267 -17.04 -25.99 37.01
N LEU A 268 -17.00 -24.66 36.70
CA LEU A 268 -18.11 -23.74 36.85
C LEU A 268 -19.18 -23.87 35.75
N GLY A 269 -19.05 -24.81 34.82
CA GLY A 269 -20.05 -25.09 33.78
C GLY A 269 -20.07 -24.09 32.62
N PHE A 270 -19.01 -23.29 32.41
CA PHE A 270 -18.98 -22.38 31.27
C PHE A 270 -18.92 -23.16 29.95
N ASN A 271 -19.67 -22.69 28.94
CA ASN A 271 -19.68 -23.32 27.64
C ASN A 271 -18.33 -23.12 26.91
N ASN A 272 -18.03 -24.01 25.99
CA ASN A 272 -16.75 -24.00 25.25
C ASN A 272 -16.47 -22.69 24.52
N PHE A 273 -17.48 -22.08 23.89
CA PHE A 273 -17.33 -20.81 23.19
C PHE A 273 -16.89 -19.69 24.15
N ARG A 274 -17.51 -19.59 25.34
CA ARG A 274 -17.12 -18.62 26.36
C ARG A 274 -15.70 -18.89 26.88
N ILE A 275 -15.33 -20.16 27.07
CA ILE A 275 -13.97 -20.52 27.52
C ILE A 275 -12.94 -20.09 26.45
N ILE A 276 -13.17 -20.43 25.19
CA ILE A 276 -12.27 -20.06 24.09
C ILE A 276 -12.12 -18.54 23.99
N THR A 277 -13.24 -17.82 23.86
CA THR A 277 -13.23 -16.39 23.53
C THR A 277 -12.85 -15.48 24.70
N LYS A 278 -13.21 -15.82 25.94
CA LYS A 278 -12.96 -14.96 27.12
C LYS A 278 -11.80 -15.38 27.98
N HIS A 279 -11.37 -16.65 27.94
CA HIS A 279 -10.32 -17.15 28.82
C HIS A 279 -9.07 -17.61 28.08
N ILE A 280 -9.18 -18.19 26.87
CA ILE A 280 -8.02 -18.73 26.14
C ILE A 280 -7.48 -17.72 25.15
N LEU A 281 -8.29 -17.25 24.19
CA LEU A 281 -7.81 -16.38 23.12
C LEU A 281 -7.16 -15.09 23.62
N PRO A 282 -7.70 -14.34 24.62
CA PRO A 282 -7.04 -13.13 25.09
C PRO A 282 -5.62 -13.38 25.60
N ASN A 283 -5.39 -14.54 26.24
CA ASN A 283 -4.08 -14.95 26.75
C ASN A 283 -3.15 -15.55 25.69
N SER A 284 -3.67 -15.83 24.49
CA SER A 284 -2.92 -16.39 23.36
C SER A 284 -2.52 -15.35 22.31
N MET A 285 -2.90 -14.07 22.49
CA MET A 285 -2.77 -13.06 21.43
C MET A 285 -1.35 -12.51 21.23
N ALA A 286 -0.47 -12.61 22.22
CA ALA A 286 0.87 -12.03 22.11
C ALA A 286 1.66 -12.58 20.88
N PRO A 287 1.81 -13.90 20.69
CA PRO A 287 2.45 -14.44 19.49
C PRO A 287 1.69 -14.14 18.19
N VAL A 288 0.35 -14.00 18.26
CA VAL A 288 -0.47 -13.66 17.09
C VAL A 288 -0.17 -12.24 16.60
N ILE A 289 -0.01 -11.28 17.51
CA ILE A 289 0.37 -9.91 17.17
C ILE A 289 1.75 -9.87 16.50
N ILE A 290 2.70 -10.65 17.01
CA ILE A 290 4.05 -10.72 16.45
C ILE A 290 4.02 -11.28 15.01
N ILE A 291 3.33 -12.41 14.79
CA ILE A 291 3.24 -12.99 13.45
C ILE A 291 2.46 -12.11 12.48
N SER A 292 1.50 -11.32 12.97
CA SER A 292 0.77 -10.38 12.14
C SER A 292 1.70 -9.34 11.51
N ALA A 293 2.68 -8.81 12.25
CA ALA A 293 3.64 -7.85 11.70
C ALA A 293 4.53 -8.49 10.61
N ALA A 294 4.97 -9.74 10.80
CA ALA A 294 5.70 -10.49 9.79
C ALA A 294 4.82 -10.76 8.55
N ASN A 295 3.55 -11.07 8.74
CA ASN A 295 2.61 -11.31 7.66
C ASN A 295 2.31 -10.03 6.85
N PHE A 296 2.29 -8.85 7.48
CA PHE A 296 2.23 -7.59 6.73
C PHE A 296 3.42 -7.42 5.78
N ALA A 297 4.64 -7.65 6.27
CA ALA A 297 5.84 -7.59 5.45
C ALA A 297 5.77 -8.59 4.27
N ALA A 298 5.37 -9.82 4.55
CA ALA A 298 5.23 -10.88 3.55
C ALA A 298 4.14 -10.56 2.51
N ALA A 299 2.99 -10.03 2.94
CA ALA A 299 1.90 -9.65 2.04
C ALA A 299 2.32 -8.55 1.04
N ILE A 300 3.08 -7.55 1.49
CA ILE A 300 3.61 -6.49 0.63
C ILE A 300 4.60 -7.06 -0.39
N LEU A 301 5.49 -7.97 0.02
CA LEU A 301 6.43 -8.62 -0.89
C LEU A 301 5.73 -9.50 -1.92
N ILE A 302 4.74 -10.30 -1.50
CA ILE A 302 3.95 -11.16 -2.40
C ILE A 302 3.20 -10.30 -3.43
N GLU A 303 2.53 -9.23 -2.99
CA GLU A 303 1.85 -8.30 -3.89
C GLU A 303 2.81 -7.70 -4.91
N SER A 304 3.95 -7.16 -4.41
CA SER A 304 4.94 -6.53 -5.27
C SER A 304 5.47 -7.52 -6.32
N GLY A 305 5.70 -8.77 -5.93
CA GLY A 305 6.07 -9.85 -6.83
C GLY A 305 4.98 -10.17 -7.86
N LEU A 306 3.71 -10.27 -7.43
CA LEU A 306 2.58 -10.51 -8.35
C LEU A 306 2.38 -9.35 -9.32
N SER A 307 2.49 -8.10 -8.84
CA SER A 307 2.40 -6.91 -9.68
C SER A 307 3.56 -6.84 -10.68
N PHE A 308 4.77 -7.21 -10.25
CA PHE A 308 5.92 -7.35 -11.15
C PHE A 308 5.68 -8.41 -12.24
N LEU A 309 5.06 -9.55 -11.90
CA LEU A 309 4.68 -10.58 -12.87
C LEU A 309 3.46 -10.18 -13.73
N GLY A 310 2.80 -9.06 -13.44
CA GLY A 310 1.62 -8.58 -14.18
C GLY A 310 0.32 -9.28 -13.81
N ILE A 311 0.29 -9.96 -12.67
CA ILE A 311 -0.90 -10.66 -12.15
C ILE A 311 -1.54 -9.82 -11.01
N GLY A 312 -0.79 -8.87 -10.44
CA GLY A 312 -1.22 -8.00 -9.34
C GLY A 312 -2.17 -6.87 -9.75
N ALA A 313 -1.95 -5.68 -9.18
CA ALA A 313 -2.73 -4.50 -9.51
C ALA A 313 -2.62 -4.17 -11.01
N GLN A 314 -3.77 -4.00 -11.67
CA GLN A 314 -3.83 -3.75 -13.11
C GLN A 314 -3.79 -2.24 -13.41
N PRO A 315 -3.17 -1.80 -14.54
CA PRO A 315 -3.25 -0.42 -14.99
C PRO A 315 -4.71 0.05 -15.11
N PRO A 316 -4.99 1.33 -14.84
CA PRO A 316 -4.06 2.43 -14.58
C PRO A 316 -3.59 2.57 -13.12
N MET A 317 -4.05 1.70 -12.21
CA MET A 317 -3.76 1.76 -10.77
C MET A 317 -2.26 1.60 -10.49
N PRO A 318 -1.59 2.58 -9.83
CA PRO A 318 -0.18 2.46 -9.52
C PRO A 318 0.02 1.54 -8.32
N SER A 319 0.87 0.51 -8.47
CA SER A 319 1.48 -0.21 -7.34
C SER A 319 3.00 -0.14 -7.48
N TRP A 320 3.72 -0.18 -6.37
CA TRP A 320 5.19 -0.09 -6.42
C TRP A 320 5.81 -1.24 -7.23
N GLY A 321 5.27 -2.46 -7.08
CA GLY A 321 5.71 -3.60 -7.89
C GLY A 321 5.42 -3.43 -9.38
N GLY A 322 4.26 -2.85 -9.73
CA GLY A 322 3.90 -2.51 -11.10
C GLY A 322 4.80 -1.42 -11.70
N ILE A 323 5.17 -0.40 -10.90
CA ILE A 323 6.12 0.63 -11.33
C ILE A 323 7.49 0.00 -11.63
N ILE A 324 8.00 -0.91 -10.79
CA ILE A 324 9.25 -1.62 -11.07
C ILE A 324 9.14 -2.44 -12.36
N LYS A 325 8.06 -3.20 -12.55
CA LYS A 325 7.80 -3.96 -13.78
C LYS A 325 7.88 -3.08 -15.02
N ASP A 326 7.25 -1.92 -14.96
CA ASP A 326 7.19 -1.01 -16.09
C ASP A 326 8.55 -0.39 -16.44
N HIS A 327 9.50 -0.35 -15.49
CA HIS A 327 10.74 0.42 -15.62
C HIS A 327 12.03 -0.35 -15.33
N TYR A 328 12.02 -1.66 -15.09
CA TYR A 328 13.25 -2.41 -14.78
C TYR A 328 14.28 -2.33 -15.91
N SER A 329 13.86 -2.28 -17.17
CA SER A 329 14.75 -2.13 -18.33
C SER A 329 15.42 -0.75 -18.39
N TYR A 330 14.84 0.28 -17.76
CA TYR A 330 15.39 1.63 -17.72
C TYR A 330 16.65 1.75 -16.85
N ILE A 331 16.95 0.73 -16.03
CA ILE A 331 18.22 0.64 -15.29
C ILE A 331 19.40 0.62 -16.29
N ILE A 332 19.29 -0.18 -17.33
CA ILE A 332 20.33 -0.30 -18.38
C ILE A 332 20.33 0.94 -19.28
N LEU A 333 19.19 1.60 -19.45
CA LEU A 333 19.04 2.82 -20.26
C LEU A 333 19.52 4.09 -19.53
N GLY A 334 20.23 3.98 -18.41
CA GLY A 334 20.79 5.12 -17.67
C GLY A 334 19.75 5.90 -16.83
N LYS A 335 18.55 5.35 -16.62
CA LYS A 335 17.49 5.96 -15.81
C LYS A 335 17.09 5.04 -14.64
N PRO A 336 18.04 4.62 -13.78
CA PRO A 336 17.80 3.61 -12.75
C PRO A 336 16.84 4.07 -11.65
N TYR A 337 16.70 5.39 -11.42
CA TYR A 337 15.80 5.97 -10.42
C TYR A 337 14.36 5.50 -10.57
N LEU A 338 13.90 5.23 -11.81
CA LEU A 338 12.53 4.77 -12.10
C LEU A 338 12.19 3.41 -11.47
N ALA A 339 13.18 2.54 -11.28
CA ALA A 339 13.00 1.23 -10.64
C ALA A 339 13.54 1.21 -9.20
N ILE A 340 14.62 1.95 -8.92
CA ILE A 340 15.26 1.96 -7.59
C ILE A 340 14.38 2.65 -6.55
N ILE A 341 13.74 3.77 -6.87
CA ILE A 341 12.88 4.50 -5.92
C ILE A 341 11.76 3.61 -5.39
N PRO A 342 10.91 2.98 -6.21
CA PRO A 342 9.88 2.08 -5.69
C PRO A 342 10.46 0.83 -5.02
N GLY A 343 11.61 0.32 -5.44
CA GLY A 343 12.31 -0.77 -4.78
C GLY A 343 12.75 -0.42 -3.36
N LEU A 344 13.34 0.75 -3.16
CA LEU A 344 13.71 1.25 -1.83
C LEU A 344 12.47 1.51 -0.95
N ALA A 345 11.38 1.97 -1.52
CA ALA A 345 10.12 2.16 -0.80
C ALA A 345 9.55 0.83 -0.28
N ILE A 346 9.53 -0.22 -1.11
CA ILE A 346 9.13 -1.57 -0.68
C ILE A 346 10.06 -2.07 0.43
N MET A 347 11.38 -1.98 0.22
CA MET A 347 12.38 -2.46 1.17
C MET A 347 12.23 -1.77 2.52
N SER A 348 12.07 -0.44 2.55
CA SER A 348 11.93 0.32 3.79
C SER A 348 10.64 -0.02 4.54
N LEU A 349 9.51 -0.19 3.82
CA LEU A 349 8.23 -0.55 4.42
C LEU A 349 8.26 -1.98 5.01
N VAL A 350 8.80 -2.94 4.28
CA VAL A 350 8.97 -4.33 4.72
C VAL A 350 9.89 -4.40 5.95
N THR A 351 11.02 -3.68 5.91
CA THR A 351 11.97 -3.61 7.04
C THR A 351 11.30 -3.01 8.27
N ALA A 352 10.50 -1.96 8.11
CA ALA A 352 9.80 -1.34 9.23
C ALA A 352 8.81 -2.31 9.90
N PHE A 353 8.03 -3.07 9.15
CA PHE A 353 7.15 -4.09 9.71
C PHE A 353 7.92 -5.21 10.42
N MET A 354 9.05 -5.67 9.86
CA MET A 354 9.89 -6.68 10.49
C MET A 354 10.50 -6.17 11.81
N LEU A 355 11.00 -4.95 11.85
CA LEU A 355 11.57 -4.34 13.05
C LEU A 355 10.51 -4.13 14.14
N ILE A 356 9.29 -3.75 13.76
CA ILE A 356 8.17 -3.67 14.72
C ILE A 356 7.83 -5.06 15.25
N GLY A 357 7.77 -6.08 14.40
CA GLY A 357 7.52 -7.46 14.83
C GLY A 357 8.55 -7.94 15.86
N ASN A 358 9.84 -7.68 15.62
CA ASN A 358 10.91 -8.01 16.56
C ASN A 358 10.80 -7.21 17.87
N ALA A 359 10.56 -5.90 17.80
CA ALA A 359 10.39 -5.06 18.99
C ALA A 359 9.18 -5.46 19.83
N LEU A 360 8.08 -5.89 19.17
CA LEU A 360 6.90 -6.44 19.86
C LEU A 360 7.21 -7.78 20.52
N ARG A 361 7.98 -8.65 19.86
CA ARG A 361 8.44 -9.90 20.45
C ARG A 361 9.22 -9.64 21.75
N ASP A 362 10.23 -8.75 21.70
CA ASP A 362 11.06 -8.41 22.85
C ASP A 362 10.25 -7.76 23.99
N ALA A 363 9.25 -6.94 23.62
CA ALA A 363 8.38 -6.28 24.60
C ALA A 363 7.36 -7.22 25.25
N LEU A 364 6.88 -8.21 24.53
CA LEU A 364 5.89 -9.20 25.00
C LEU A 364 6.55 -10.40 25.73
N ASP A 365 7.86 -10.61 25.54
CA ASP A 365 8.59 -11.61 26.29
C ASP A 365 8.83 -11.14 27.74
N VAL A 366 8.02 -11.67 28.65
CA VAL A 366 8.01 -11.29 30.08
C VAL A 366 9.03 -12.09 30.89
N LYS A 367 9.78 -13.00 30.26
CA LYS A 367 10.68 -13.92 30.97
C LYS A 367 12.04 -13.35 31.38
N ASN A 368 12.27 -12.03 31.20
CA ASN A 368 13.50 -11.38 31.73
C ASN A 368 13.18 -10.09 32.48
#